data_1c83e2d6df6450ba77102539718e1a81
#
_entry.id   1c83e2d6df6450ba77102539718e1a81
#
_cell.length_a   1.000
_cell.length_b   1.000
_cell.length_c   1.000
_cell.angle_alpha   90.00
_cell.angle_beta   90.00
_cell.angle_gamma   90.00
#
_symmetry.space_group_name_H-M   'P 1'
#
loop_
_entity.id
_entity.type
_entity.pdbx_description
1 polymer ?
#
loop_
_entity_poly.entity_id
_entity_poly.type
_entity_poly.pdbx_seq_one_letter_code
_entity_poly.pdbx_strand_id
1 'polypeptide(L)'
;MTRRHAFLVAGFVAAGPVSAQERPRPRPVILGFPSSVQAAGLAGAGVALPGYAGAIFVNPAGIAPIRVLSIEGGFSVTPDQSTYAMAAAASRLGSFNVGFGGRYLRFPSSVPTFDNLSWVGAVVYRRGGIALGSAAKYVSVEDRAGNVTRSLTSDLGLQVAFFDIAAVAISGRNLGEARVTGDGLDLPQTLSMGFSFNLLDTYSNGRLMLTIESTWAERDRRRTVVGLEGGAVFYGLGVVARAGSGPQPGVAGNLLSNTTIGGSVLLGRARIDYAYQHRSVIGSNVHLFGGRWTP
;
A
#
# COMPACT_ATOMS: atom_id res chain seq x y z
N MET A 1 -41.17 -51.09 -60.11
CA MET A 1 -40.04 -51.39 -59.21
C MET A 1 -39.30 -50.09 -58.97
N THR A 2 -39.60 -49.38 -57.88
CA THR A 2 -39.01 -48.08 -57.54
C THR A 2 -38.18 -48.27 -56.24
N ARG A 3 -36.89 -48.19 -56.36
CA ARG A 3 -35.93 -48.22 -55.22
C ARG A 3 -35.91 -46.84 -54.54
N ARG A 4 -36.31 -46.78 -53.25
CA ARG A 4 -36.12 -45.63 -52.37
C ARG A 4 -34.73 -45.70 -51.75
N HIS A 5 -33.91 -44.73 -52.02
CA HIS A 5 -32.64 -44.54 -51.29
C HIS A 5 -32.90 -43.69 -50.02
N ALA A 6 -32.67 -44.28 -48.87
CA ALA A 6 -32.69 -43.56 -47.59
C ALA A 6 -31.29 -42.95 -47.35
N PHE A 7 -31.24 -41.61 -47.27
CA PHE A 7 -30.03 -40.87 -46.86
C PHE A 7 -30.02 -40.80 -45.32
N LEU A 8 -29.02 -41.43 -44.72
CA LEU A 8 -28.69 -41.31 -43.31
C LEU A 8 -27.84 -40.05 -43.15
N VAL A 9 -28.38 -38.99 -42.54
CA VAL A 9 -27.62 -37.80 -42.15
C VAL A 9 -27.10 -38.05 -40.76
N ALA A 10 -25.79 -38.37 -40.66
CA ALA A 10 -25.08 -38.43 -39.40
C ALA A 10 -24.76 -36.99 -38.91
N GLY A 11 -25.50 -36.54 -37.91
CA GLY A 11 -25.23 -35.23 -37.25
C GLY A 11 -23.98 -35.33 -36.39
N PHE A 12 -22.90 -34.68 -36.85
CA PHE A 12 -21.75 -34.42 -35.98
C PHE A 12 -22.10 -33.33 -34.99
N VAL A 13 -22.32 -33.70 -33.74
CA VAL A 13 -22.36 -32.75 -32.61
C VAL A 13 -20.92 -32.37 -32.32
N ALA A 14 -20.47 -31.23 -32.80
CA ALA A 14 -19.20 -30.63 -32.39
C ALA A 14 -19.35 -30.18 -30.94
N ALA A 15 -18.79 -30.98 -30.01
CA ALA A 15 -18.57 -30.55 -28.64
C ALA A 15 -17.55 -29.41 -28.70
N GLY A 16 -18.04 -28.17 -28.61
CA GLY A 16 -17.19 -27.00 -28.42
C GLY A 16 -16.33 -27.17 -27.16
N PRO A 17 -15.12 -26.60 -27.11
CA PRO A 17 -14.29 -26.67 -25.91
C PRO A 17 -15.07 -26.03 -24.77
N VAL A 18 -15.37 -26.81 -23.73
CA VAL A 18 -15.85 -26.30 -22.45
C VAL A 18 -14.72 -25.43 -21.92
N SER A 19 -14.88 -24.11 -22.06
CA SER A 19 -13.99 -23.15 -21.43
C SER A 19 -14.04 -23.44 -19.93
N ALA A 20 -12.98 -24.03 -19.39
CA ALA A 20 -12.82 -24.18 -17.97
C ALA A 20 -12.95 -22.78 -17.36
N GLN A 21 -14.02 -22.56 -16.62
CA GLN A 21 -14.28 -21.29 -15.96
C GLN A 21 -13.14 -21.08 -14.97
N GLU A 22 -12.15 -20.21 -15.31
CA GLU A 22 -11.04 -19.91 -14.43
C GLU A 22 -11.61 -19.46 -13.07
N ARG A 23 -11.22 -20.17 -12.02
CA ARG A 23 -11.62 -19.78 -10.66
C ARG A 23 -11.12 -18.37 -10.39
N PRO A 24 -11.95 -17.48 -9.82
CA PRO A 24 -11.50 -16.15 -9.47
C PRO A 24 -10.29 -16.24 -8.53
N ARG A 25 -9.18 -15.62 -8.92
CA ARG A 25 -7.97 -15.59 -8.09
C ARG A 25 -8.20 -14.75 -6.85
N PRO A 26 -7.73 -15.17 -5.67
CA PRO A 26 -7.86 -14.38 -4.45
C PRO A 26 -7.08 -13.06 -4.56
N ARG A 27 -7.75 -11.96 -4.19
CA ARG A 27 -7.15 -10.62 -4.16
C ARG A 27 -6.70 -10.30 -2.74
N PRO A 28 -5.40 -10.02 -2.51
CA PRO A 28 -4.90 -9.70 -1.19
C PRO A 28 -5.38 -8.33 -0.70
N VAL A 29 -6.28 -8.29 0.27
CA VAL A 29 -6.84 -7.06 0.86
C VAL A 29 -5.77 -6.19 1.51
N ILE A 30 -4.71 -6.81 2.05
CA ILE A 30 -3.59 -6.13 2.72
C ILE A 30 -2.87 -5.11 1.82
N LEU A 31 -2.92 -5.27 0.49
CA LEU A 31 -2.31 -4.34 -0.45
C LEU A 31 -3.02 -2.97 -0.49
N GLY A 32 -4.28 -2.90 -0.04
CA GLY A 32 -5.05 -1.68 0.09
C GLY A 32 -4.86 -0.95 1.42
N PHE A 33 -4.22 -1.58 2.42
CA PHE A 33 -3.93 -0.92 3.69
C PHE A 33 -2.84 0.15 3.55
N PRO A 34 -2.88 1.21 4.39
CA PRO A 34 -1.86 2.27 4.38
C PRO A 34 -0.44 1.71 4.63
N SER A 35 0.55 2.38 4.07
CA SER A 35 1.97 2.02 4.23
C SER A 35 2.54 2.34 5.62
N SER A 36 1.85 3.19 6.37
CA SER A 36 2.23 3.63 7.73
C SER A 36 1.05 4.27 8.43
N VAL A 37 1.15 4.45 9.74
CA VAL A 37 0.15 5.20 10.53
C VAL A 37 0.12 6.67 10.09
N GLN A 38 1.26 7.25 9.69
CA GLN A 38 1.32 8.60 9.12
C GLN A 38 0.51 8.68 7.83
N ALA A 39 0.72 7.78 6.88
CA ALA A 39 -0.03 7.74 5.63
C ALA A 39 -1.53 7.50 5.88
N ALA A 40 -1.88 6.67 6.87
CA ALA A 40 -3.26 6.44 7.28
C ALA A 40 -3.98 7.74 7.65
N GLY A 41 -3.34 8.62 8.43
CA GLY A 41 -3.87 9.94 8.79
C GLY A 41 -4.01 10.93 7.61
N LEU A 42 -3.43 10.61 6.46
CA LEU A 42 -3.44 11.39 5.22
C LEU A 42 -4.27 10.71 4.11
N ALA A 43 -5.32 9.98 4.47
CA ALA A 43 -6.17 9.19 3.57
C ALA A 43 -5.41 8.14 2.73
N GLY A 44 -4.25 7.67 3.21
CA GLY A 44 -3.39 6.72 2.52
C GLY A 44 -2.40 7.33 1.53
N ALA A 45 -2.36 8.66 1.38
CA ALA A 45 -1.34 9.32 0.58
C ALA A 45 0.05 9.04 1.14
N GLY A 46 0.87 8.32 0.40
CA GLY A 46 2.18 7.82 0.85
C GLY A 46 3.28 7.87 -0.20
N VAL A 47 2.91 7.96 -1.49
CA VAL A 47 3.84 7.80 -2.61
C VAL A 47 4.90 8.89 -2.65
N ALA A 48 4.54 10.15 -2.35
CA ALA A 48 5.47 11.28 -2.32
C ALA A 48 5.91 11.68 -0.91
N LEU A 49 5.46 10.96 0.15
CA LEU A 49 5.92 11.23 1.51
C LEU A 49 7.37 10.75 1.68
N PRO A 50 8.32 11.63 2.06
CA PRO A 50 9.72 11.23 2.15
C PRO A 50 10.11 10.75 3.56
N GLY A 51 11.09 9.85 3.64
CA GLY A 51 11.86 9.61 4.85
C GLY A 51 11.22 8.74 5.92
N TYR A 52 10.35 7.81 5.56
CA TYR A 52 9.78 6.83 6.48
C TYR A 52 9.99 5.39 5.97
N ALA A 53 10.23 4.45 6.88
CA ALA A 53 10.59 3.08 6.50
C ALA A 53 9.45 2.36 5.77
N GLY A 54 8.19 2.60 6.15
CA GLY A 54 7.01 2.02 5.51
C GLY A 54 6.78 2.46 4.06
N ALA A 55 7.52 3.45 3.55
CA ALA A 55 7.46 3.85 2.13
C ALA A 55 7.71 2.68 1.17
N ILE A 56 8.50 1.67 1.57
CA ILE A 56 8.78 0.47 0.77
C ILE A 56 7.51 -0.24 0.28
N PHE A 57 6.38 -0.09 0.97
CA PHE A 57 5.12 -0.74 0.61
C PHE A 57 4.33 -0.01 -0.49
N VAL A 58 4.69 1.26 -0.79
CA VAL A 58 3.95 2.07 -1.80
C VAL A 58 4.87 2.70 -2.84
N ASN A 59 6.07 3.14 -2.44
CA ASN A 59 7.09 3.69 -3.33
C ASN A 59 8.47 3.41 -2.72
N PRO A 60 9.24 2.45 -3.24
CA PRO A 60 10.56 2.16 -2.69
C PRO A 60 11.48 3.39 -2.65
N ALA A 61 11.38 4.32 -3.63
CA ALA A 61 12.20 5.53 -3.65
C ALA A 61 11.97 6.45 -2.42
N GLY A 62 10.85 6.32 -1.71
CA GLY A 62 10.52 7.13 -0.53
C GLY A 62 11.43 6.94 0.67
N ILE A 63 12.24 5.86 0.73
CA ILE A 63 13.24 5.68 1.79
C ILE A 63 14.55 6.43 1.54
N ALA A 64 14.74 7.03 0.37
CA ALA A 64 15.98 7.74 0.00
C ALA A 64 16.42 8.85 0.98
N PRO A 65 15.53 9.63 1.62
CA PRO A 65 15.91 10.65 2.59
C PRO A 65 16.41 10.12 3.94
N ILE A 66 16.24 8.82 4.22
CA ILE A 66 16.72 8.21 5.46
C ILE A 66 18.25 8.28 5.49
N ARG A 67 18.80 8.95 6.51
CA ARG A 67 20.25 9.25 6.58
C ARG A 67 21.05 8.15 7.27
N VAL A 68 20.50 7.51 8.27
CA VAL A 68 21.15 6.45 9.05
C VAL A 68 20.26 5.23 9.07
N LEU A 69 19.24 5.24 9.92
CA LEU A 69 18.30 4.15 10.14
C LEU A 69 16.92 4.72 10.45
N SER A 70 15.88 4.08 10.01
CA SER A 70 14.51 4.31 10.44
C SER A 70 13.85 2.96 10.69
N ILE A 71 13.28 2.79 11.87
CA ILE A 71 12.47 1.61 12.23
C ILE A 71 11.06 2.11 12.50
N GLU A 72 10.08 1.44 11.95
CA GLU A 72 8.67 1.81 12.07
C GLU A 72 7.84 0.56 12.31
N GLY A 73 6.85 0.67 13.19
CA GLY A 73 5.87 -0.37 13.44
C GLY A 73 4.49 0.22 13.67
N GLY A 74 3.46 -0.57 13.40
CA GLY A 74 2.09 -0.16 13.63
C GLY A 74 1.13 -1.34 13.65
N PHE A 75 0.00 -1.14 14.30
CA PHE A 75 -1.09 -2.10 14.37
C PHE A 75 -2.44 -1.39 14.33
N SER A 76 -3.49 -2.11 14.01
CA SER A 76 -4.84 -1.59 14.04
C SER A 76 -5.71 -2.27 15.08
N VAL A 77 -6.66 -1.50 15.59
CA VAL A 77 -7.81 -1.99 16.36
C VAL A 77 -9.06 -1.70 15.56
N THR A 78 -9.85 -2.74 15.29
CA THR A 78 -11.06 -2.69 14.48
C THR A 78 -12.25 -3.26 15.26
N PRO A 79 -13.47 -2.70 15.09
CA PRO A 79 -14.66 -3.21 15.77
C PRO A 79 -15.02 -4.64 15.39
N ASP A 80 -14.67 -5.07 14.18
CA ASP A 80 -14.90 -6.41 13.64
C ASP A 80 -13.85 -7.44 14.05
N GLN A 81 -12.94 -7.08 14.98
CA GLN A 81 -11.86 -7.93 15.48
C GLN A 81 -10.83 -8.35 14.40
N SER A 82 -10.81 -7.72 13.23
CA SER A 82 -9.71 -7.88 12.29
C SER A 82 -8.43 -7.31 12.88
N THR A 83 -7.32 -7.99 12.67
CA THR A 83 -6.00 -7.57 13.16
C THR A 83 -5.11 -7.21 11.98
N TYR A 84 -4.62 -5.98 11.94
CA TYR A 84 -3.56 -5.57 11.01
C TYR A 84 -2.33 -5.17 11.80
N ALA A 85 -1.17 -5.62 11.34
CA ALA A 85 0.12 -5.23 11.87
C ALA A 85 1.10 -4.96 10.73
N MET A 86 2.02 -4.04 10.95
CA MET A 86 3.11 -3.75 10.03
C MET A 86 4.39 -3.45 10.79
N ALA A 87 5.53 -3.81 10.18
CA ALA A 87 6.85 -3.40 10.63
C ALA A 87 7.74 -3.17 9.40
N ALA A 88 8.59 -2.14 9.47
CA ALA A 88 9.56 -1.84 8.44
C ALA A 88 10.82 -1.23 9.03
N ALA A 89 11.96 -1.51 8.41
CA ALA A 89 13.22 -0.88 8.71
C ALA A 89 13.91 -0.48 7.40
N ALA A 90 14.57 0.67 7.40
CA ALA A 90 15.35 1.11 6.26
C ALA A 90 16.61 1.84 6.73
N SER A 91 17.72 1.61 6.04
CA SER A 91 19.02 2.16 6.39
C SER A 91 19.76 2.65 5.15
N ARG A 92 20.68 3.59 5.36
CA ARG A 92 21.56 4.12 4.31
C ARG A 92 22.91 3.38 4.27
N LEU A 93 23.29 2.95 3.09
CA LEU A 93 24.57 2.31 2.80
C LEU A 93 25.28 3.08 1.66
N GLY A 94 26.02 4.13 2.00
CA GLY A 94 26.68 5.00 1.03
C GLY A 94 25.69 5.76 0.14
N SER A 95 25.72 5.51 -1.18
CA SER A 95 24.77 6.08 -2.16
C SER A 95 23.47 5.30 -2.27
N PHE A 96 23.35 4.21 -1.57
CA PHE A 96 22.16 3.34 -1.58
C PHE A 96 21.41 3.43 -0.26
N ASN A 97 20.11 3.23 -0.33
CA ASN A 97 19.28 2.91 0.83
C ASN A 97 18.71 1.50 0.62
N VAL A 98 18.68 0.73 1.69
CA VAL A 98 18.04 -0.60 1.71
C VAL A 98 16.91 -0.60 2.71
N GLY A 99 15.85 -1.31 2.41
CA GLY A 99 14.70 -1.42 3.30
C GLY A 99 14.13 -2.82 3.29
N PHE A 100 13.59 -3.23 4.43
CA PHE A 100 12.87 -4.50 4.58
C PHE A 100 11.68 -4.30 5.50
N GLY A 101 10.57 -4.99 5.21
CA GLY A 101 9.39 -4.91 6.07
C GLY A 101 8.35 -5.94 5.72
N GLY A 102 7.42 -6.11 6.66
CA GLY A 102 6.30 -7.03 6.53
C GLY A 102 5.00 -6.42 7.00
N ARG A 103 3.91 -6.93 6.45
CA ARG A 103 2.52 -6.60 6.85
C ARG A 103 1.75 -7.90 7.00
N TYR A 104 0.88 -7.93 8.01
CA TYR A 104 0.01 -9.05 8.29
C TYR A 104 -1.42 -8.55 8.52
N LEU A 105 -2.39 -9.23 7.93
CA LEU A 105 -3.81 -8.95 8.10
C LEU A 105 -4.54 -10.26 8.35
N ARG A 106 -5.21 -10.34 9.49
CA ARG A 106 -6.03 -11.48 9.88
C ARG A 106 -7.47 -11.04 10.06
N PHE A 107 -8.38 -11.82 9.55
CA PHE A 107 -9.82 -11.64 9.73
C PHE A 107 -10.36 -12.60 10.78
N PRO A 108 -11.41 -12.22 11.54
CA PRO A 108 -12.08 -13.12 12.46
C PRO A 108 -12.77 -14.26 11.69
N SER A 109 -13.00 -15.37 12.35
CA SER A 109 -13.60 -16.56 11.74
C SER A 109 -15.01 -16.34 11.17
N SER A 110 -15.71 -15.30 11.60
CA SER A 110 -17.04 -14.91 11.11
C SER A 110 -17.04 -14.27 9.72
N VAL A 111 -15.89 -13.78 9.23
CA VAL A 111 -15.79 -13.08 7.93
C VAL A 111 -15.24 -14.06 6.88
N PRO A 112 -15.91 -14.26 5.72
CA PRO A 112 -15.45 -15.18 4.67
C PRO A 112 -14.35 -14.54 3.81
N THR A 113 -13.26 -14.10 4.44
CA THR A 113 -12.08 -13.53 3.79
C THR A 113 -10.83 -14.27 4.20
N PHE A 114 -9.74 -13.94 3.54
CA PHE A 114 -8.46 -14.62 3.65
C PHE A 114 -7.52 -13.87 4.58
N ASP A 115 -6.73 -14.58 5.36
CA ASP A 115 -5.57 -14.02 6.03
C ASP A 115 -4.51 -13.67 4.99
N ASN A 116 -3.84 -12.54 5.17
CA ASN A 116 -2.90 -12.00 4.22
C ASN A 116 -1.56 -11.70 4.88
N LEU A 117 -0.47 -12.03 4.19
CA LEU A 117 0.89 -11.68 4.58
C LEU A 117 1.62 -11.07 3.38
N SER A 118 2.37 -10.01 3.61
CA SER A 118 3.22 -9.40 2.58
C SER A 118 4.58 -9.04 3.16
N TRP A 119 5.66 -9.49 2.49
CA TRP A 119 7.03 -9.09 2.76
C TRP A 119 7.59 -8.29 1.60
N VAL A 120 8.38 -7.26 1.88
CA VAL A 120 8.99 -6.39 0.87
C VAL A 120 10.44 -6.16 1.23
N GLY A 121 11.34 -6.39 0.27
CA GLY A 121 12.73 -5.97 0.30
C GLY A 121 13.00 -4.94 -0.77
N ALA A 122 13.61 -3.80 -0.44
CA ALA A 122 13.81 -2.69 -1.35
C ALA A 122 15.28 -2.23 -1.38
N VAL A 123 15.71 -1.78 -2.57
CA VAL A 123 17.00 -1.11 -2.79
C VAL A 123 16.74 0.18 -3.55
N VAL A 124 17.38 1.26 -3.12
CA VAL A 124 17.20 2.61 -3.69
C VAL A 124 18.55 3.23 -3.94
N TYR A 125 18.75 3.74 -5.14
CA TYR A 125 19.89 4.59 -5.49
C TYR A 125 19.46 6.05 -5.42
N ARG A 126 20.28 6.88 -4.76
CA ARG A 126 20.05 8.31 -4.63
C ARG A 126 21.22 9.12 -5.15
N ARG A 127 20.94 10.13 -5.96
CA ARG A 127 21.90 11.14 -6.39
C ARG A 127 21.26 12.52 -6.34
N GLY A 128 21.76 13.37 -5.44
CA GLY A 128 21.17 14.70 -5.21
C GLY A 128 19.71 14.60 -4.75
N GLY A 129 18.82 15.31 -5.43
CA GLY A 129 17.37 15.31 -5.19
C GLY A 129 16.61 14.17 -5.88
N ILE A 130 17.29 13.31 -6.66
CA ILE A 130 16.65 12.23 -7.44
C ILE A 130 16.92 10.89 -6.75
N ALA A 131 15.88 10.06 -6.62
CA ALA A 131 15.95 8.71 -6.10
C ALA A 131 15.22 7.75 -7.02
N LEU A 132 15.86 6.60 -7.31
CA LEU A 132 15.31 5.48 -8.05
C LEU A 132 15.29 4.26 -7.13
N GLY A 133 14.16 3.61 -6.99
CA GLY A 133 13.99 2.46 -6.12
C GLY A 133 13.38 1.27 -6.84
N SER A 134 13.80 0.08 -6.42
CA SER A 134 13.19 -1.19 -6.80
C SER A 134 12.92 -2.01 -5.56
N ALA A 135 11.84 -2.79 -5.57
CA ALA A 135 11.51 -3.70 -4.50
C ALA A 135 11.02 -5.04 -5.04
N ALA A 136 11.38 -6.11 -4.33
CA ALA A 136 10.78 -7.43 -4.48
C ALA A 136 9.73 -7.62 -3.38
N LYS A 137 8.57 -8.13 -3.76
CA LYS A 137 7.43 -8.31 -2.87
C LYS A 137 6.94 -9.75 -2.92
N TYR A 138 6.91 -10.39 -1.77
CA TYR A 138 6.26 -11.67 -1.55
C TYR A 138 4.88 -11.43 -0.95
N VAL A 139 3.86 -12.09 -1.49
CA VAL A 139 2.48 -12.02 -0.99
C VAL A 139 1.95 -13.42 -0.81
N SER A 140 1.31 -13.66 0.32
CA SER A 140 0.67 -14.91 0.68
C SER A 140 -0.75 -14.64 1.16
N VAL A 141 -1.68 -15.48 0.72
CA VAL A 141 -3.08 -15.46 1.13
C VAL A 141 -3.46 -16.87 1.54
N GLU A 142 -4.04 -17.02 2.72
CA GLU A 142 -4.51 -18.29 3.27
C GLU A 142 -6.03 -18.28 3.38
N ASP A 143 -6.67 -19.29 2.78
CA ASP A 143 -8.11 -19.48 2.88
C ASP A 143 -8.48 -20.21 4.19
N ARG A 144 -9.79 -20.32 4.46
CA ARG A 144 -10.28 -20.97 5.68
C ARG A 144 -10.09 -22.48 5.72
N ALA A 145 -9.84 -23.09 4.58
CA ALA A 145 -9.49 -24.52 4.49
C ALA A 145 -8.01 -24.76 4.71
N GLY A 146 -7.21 -23.71 4.95
CA GLY A 146 -5.75 -23.78 5.12
C GLY A 146 -4.98 -23.84 3.80
N ASN A 147 -5.64 -23.61 2.64
CA ASN A 147 -4.92 -23.55 1.37
C ASN A 147 -4.19 -22.23 1.26
N VAL A 148 -2.91 -22.28 0.93
CA VAL A 148 -2.06 -21.10 0.84
C VAL A 148 -1.66 -20.85 -0.60
N THR A 149 -2.04 -19.68 -1.12
CA THR A 149 -1.62 -19.17 -2.43
C THR A 149 -0.53 -18.12 -2.24
N ARG A 150 0.58 -18.24 -2.98
CA ARG A 150 1.76 -17.39 -2.85
C ARG A 150 2.22 -16.88 -4.20
N SER A 151 2.58 -15.61 -4.26
CA SER A 151 3.12 -14.96 -5.46
C SER A 151 4.28 -14.03 -5.09
N LEU A 152 5.21 -13.88 -6.04
CA LEU A 152 6.26 -12.86 -6.03
C LEU A 152 5.95 -11.83 -7.10
N THR A 153 6.18 -10.57 -6.78
CA THR A 153 6.03 -9.44 -7.71
C THR A 153 7.09 -8.38 -7.42
N SER A 154 7.21 -7.37 -8.27
CA SER A 154 8.15 -6.28 -8.10
C SER A 154 7.45 -4.93 -8.12
N ASP A 155 8.08 -3.95 -7.46
CA ASP A 155 7.66 -2.56 -7.49
C ASP A 155 8.85 -1.69 -7.94
N LEU A 156 8.55 -0.61 -8.66
CA LEU A 156 9.51 0.41 -9.06
C LEU A 156 9.05 1.78 -8.55
N GLY A 157 10.00 2.63 -8.21
CA GLY A 157 9.71 3.98 -7.74
C GLY A 157 10.72 5.01 -8.19
N LEU A 158 10.22 6.19 -8.47
CA LEU A 158 10.98 7.40 -8.71
C LEU A 158 10.51 8.48 -7.77
N GLN A 159 11.43 9.22 -7.16
CA GLN A 159 11.11 10.42 -6.39
C GLN A 159 12.11 11.52 -6.71
N VAL A 160 11.60 12.72 -6.91
CA VAL A 160 12.38 13.94 -7.15
C VAL A 160 12.00 14.96 -6.08
N ALA A 161 12.99 15.38 -5.30
CA ALA A 161 12.85 16.41 -4.28
C ALA A 161 13.42 17.75 -4.80
N PHE A 162 12.69 18.83 -4.57
CA PHE A 162 13.03 20.18 -4.98
C PHE A 162 13.22 21.04 -3.73
N PHE A 163 14.47 21.47 -3.49
CA PHE A 163 14.84 22.44 -2.45
C PHE A 163 14.29 22.14 -1.04
N ASP A 164 14.08 20.86 -0.70
CA ASP A 164 13.43 20.40 0.54
C ASP A 164 12.01 20.95 0.77
N ILE A 165 11.44 21.68 -0.22
CA ILE A 165 10.11 22.28 -0.16
C ILE A 165 9.06 21.34 -0.77
N ALA A 166 9.40 20.67 -1.88
CA ALA A 166 8.46 19.84 -2.61
C ALA A 166 9.08 18.50 -3.00
N ALA A 167 8.25 17.49 -3.12
CA ALA A 167 8.62 16.23 -3.74
C ALA A 167 7.53 15.77 -4.71
N VAL A 168 7.95 15.26 -5.86
CA VAL A 168 7.10 14.56 -6.83
C VAL A 168 7.56 13.13 -6.90
N ALA A 169 6.63 12.19 -6.94
CA ALA A 169 6.96 10.78 -7.00
C ALA A 169 6.02 10.00 -7.93
N ILE A 170 6.57 8.98 -8.54
CA ILE A 170 5.83 8.01 -9.36
C ILE A 170 6.21 6.61 -8.87
N SER A 171 5.23 5.74 -8.75
CA SER A 171 5.43 4.34 -8.35
C SER A 171 4.59 3.41 -9.20
N GLY A 172 5.24 2.42 -9.81
CA GLY A 172 4.60 1.25 -10.42
C GLY A 172 4.68 0.07 -9.46
N ARG A 173 3.55 -0.52 -9.10
CA ARG A 173 3.47 -1.64 -8.16
C ARG A 173 2.86 -2.87 -8.79
N ASN A 174 3.25 -4.04 -8.24
CA ASN A 174 2.80 -5.36 -8.70
C ASN A 174 3.16 -5.59 -10.17
N LEU A 175 4.39 -5.24 -10.56
CA LEU A 175 4.90 -5.38 -11.92
C LEU A 175 5.37 -6.81 -12.14
N GLY A 176 4.63 -7.55 -12.96
CA GLY A 176 4.83 -8.97 -13.18
C GLY A 176 4.43 -9.82 -11.96
N GLU A 177 4.05 -11.05 -12.20
CA GLU A 177 3.74 -12.03 -11.18
C GLU A 177 4.48 -13.34 -11.47
N ALA A 178 5.26 -13.81 -10.50
CA ALA A 178 5.79 -15.16 -10.47
C ALA A 178 5.01 -15.98 -9.44
N ARG A 179 4.25 -16.97 -9.90
CA ARG A 179 3.49 -17.87 -9.03
C ARG A 179 4.45 -18.78 -8.28
N VAL A 180 4.27 -18.85 -6.96
CA VAL A 180 5.08 -19.72 -6.10
C VAL A 180 4.29 -20.97 -5.71
N THR A 181 3.03 -20.80 -5.30
CA THR A 181 2.11 -21.92 -5.02
C THR A 181 0.69 -21.55 -5.38
N GLY A 182 -0.13 -22.53 -5.78
CA GLY A 182 -1.52 -22.36 -6.16
C GLY A 182 -1.69 -21.73 -7.55
N ASP A 183 -2.90 -21.25 -7.85
CA ASP A 183 -3.27 -20.68 -9.15
C ASP A 183 -2.80 -19.23 -9.35
N GLY A 184 -2.02 -18.69 -8.39
CA GLY A 184 -1.59 -17.28 -8.36
C GLY A 184 -2.62 -16.38 -7.68
N LEU A 185 -2.21 -15.12 -7.42
CA LEU A 185 -3.01 -14.10 -6.78
C LEU A 185 -3.52 -13.08 -7.83
N ASP A 186 -4.65 -12.42 -7.57
CA ASP A 186 -5.05 -11.24 -8.34
C ASP A 186 -4.26 -10.03 -7.80
N LEU A 187 -3.14 -9.73 -8.43
CA LEU A 187 -2.23 -8.63 -8.09
C LEU A 187 -2.37 -7.53 -9.14
N PRO A 188 -3.35 -6.60 -9.02
CA PRO A 188 -3.56 -5.58 -10.04
C PRO A 188 -2.34 -4.67 -10.14
N GLN A 189 -1.83 -4.50 -11.36
CA GLN A 189 -0.78 -3.51 -11.62
C GLN A 189 -1.31 -2.13 -11.27
N THR A 190 -0.50 -1.36 -10.56
CA THR A 190 -0.93 -0.08 -10.02
C THR A 190 0.11 0.97 -10.33
N LEU A 191 -0.30 2.03 -11.00
CA LEU A 191 0.48 3.26 -11.16
C LEU A 191 -0.02 4.27 -10.14
N SER A 192 0.89 4.88 -9.39
CA SER A 192 0.57 5.99 -8.49
C SER A 192 1.49 7.17 -8.76
N MET A 193 0.92 8.36 -8.71
CA MET A 193 1.64 9.63 -8.78
C MET A 193 1.30 10.46 -7.56
N GLY A 194 2.32 10.97 -6.88
CA GLY A 194 2.17 11.77 -5.67
C GLY A 194 2.92 13.08 -5.77
N PHE A 195 2.42 14.04 -5.03
CA PHE A 195 3.02 15.34 -4.81
C PHE A 195 2.93 15.68 -3.32
N SER A 196 4.03 16.14 -2.72
CA SER A 196 4.04 16.72 -1.37
C SER A 196 4.70 18.08 -1.41
N PHE A 197 4.14 19.03 -0.66
CA PHE A 197 4.59 20.41 -0.65
C PHE A 197 4.53 20.98 0.78
N ASN A 198 5.67 21.51 1.25
CA ASN A 198 5.75 22.24 2.50
C ASN A 198 5.30 23.68 2.28
N LEU A 199 4.11 24.03 2.79
CA LEU A 199 3.50 25.35 2.69
C LEU A 199 4.15 26.37 3.64
N LEU A 200 4.67 25.89 4.76
CA LEU A 200 5.38 26.69 5.75
C LEU A 200 6.73 26.04 6.03
N ASP A 201 7.80 26.81 5.95
CA ASP A 201 9.14 26.36 6.26
C ASP A 201 9.56 26.71 7.69
N THR A 202 10.60 26.05 8.12
CA THR A 202 11.16 25.84 9.46
C THR A 202 11.68 27.10 10.19
N TYR A 203 11.57 28.31 9.64
CA TYR A 203 11.91 29.55 10.35
C TYR A 203 10.94 29.87 11.51
N SER A 204 9.73 29.36 11.45
CA SER A 204 8.80 29.31 12.57
C SER A 204 8.76 27.89 13.10
N ASN A 205 8.89 27.63 14.38
CA ASN A 205 8.83 26.29 15.02
C ASN A 205 7.64 25.40 14.56
N GLY A 206 7.12 25.66 13.36
CA GLY A 206 5.96 25.01 12.76
C GLY A 206 6.23 24.53 11.32
N ARG A 207 5.51 23.52 10.92
CA ARG A 207 5.49 22.96 9.56
C ARG A 207 4.04 22.76 9.11
N LEU A 208 3.78 23.08 7.85
CA LEU A 208 2.52 22.74 7.20
C LEU A 208 2.82 22.06 5.87
N MET A 209 2.34 20.84 5.65
CA MET A 209 2.56 20.07 4.44
C MET A 209 1.23 19.65 3.82
N LEU A 210 1.09 19.90 2.52
CA LEU A 210 0.03 19.36 1.68
C LEU A 210 0.56 18.14 0.92
N THR A 211 -0.24 17.09 0.80
CA THR A 211 0.04 15.95 -0.07
C THR A 211 -1.18 15.63 -0.93
N ILE A 212 -0.92 15.28 -2.19
CA ILE A 212 -1.94 14.84 -3.14
C ILE A 212 -1.41 13.58 -3.81
N GLU A 213 -2.22 12.54 -3.90
CA GLU A 213 -1.87 11.30 -4.58
C GLU A 213 -3.01 10.87 -5.50
N SER A 214 -2.66 10.53 -6.74
CA SER A 214 -3.56 9.87 -7.70
C SER A 214 -3.06 8.46 -7.98
N THR A 215 -3.97 7.51 -7.97
CA THR A 215 -3.68 6.08 -8.18
C THR A 215 -4.59 5.52 -9.27
N TRP A 216 -3.99 4.80 -10.21
CA TRP A 216 -4.64 4.03 -11.27
C TRP A 216 -4.26 2.57 -11.08
N ALA A 217 -5.20 1.74 -10.71
CA ALA A 217 -5.00 0.30 -10.63
C ALA A 217 -5.75 -0.39 -11.78
N GLU A 218 -5.16 -1.45 -12.30
CA GLU A 218 -5.80 -2.28 -13.32
C GLU A 218 -7.15 -2.79 -12.80
N ARG A 219 -8.21 -2.63 -13.61
CA ARG A 219 -9.61 -3.02 -13.28
C ARG A 219 -10.26 -2.23 -12.15
N ASP A 220 -9.57 -1.26 -11.53
CA ASP A 220 -10.14 -0.40 -10.49
C ASP A 220 -10.40 1.01 -11.03
N ARG A 221 -11.31 1.72 -10.37
CA ARG A 221 -11.54 3.13 -10.66
C ARG A 221 -10.36 3.96 -10.18
N ARG A 222 -9.96 4.97 -10.96
CA ARG A 222 -9.01 5.99 -10.53
C ARG A 222 -9.45 6.60 -9.21
N ARG A 223 -8.50 6.78 -8.30
CA ARG A 223 -8.72 7.51 -7.04
C ARG A 223 -7.71 8.65 -6.89
N THR A 224 -8.17 9.73 -6.29
CA THR A 224 -7.30 10.83 -5.86
C THR A 224 -7.59 11.15 -4.41
N VAL A 225 -6.55 11.23 -3.60
CA VAL A 225 -6.62 11.54 -2.18
C VAL A 225 -5.82 12.78 -1.87
N VAL A 226 -6.26 13.54 -0.87
CA VAL A 226 -5.60 14.76 -0.41
C VAL A 226 -5.38 14.64 1.09
N GLY A 227 -4.20 15.03 1.55
CA GLY A 227 -3.83 15.05 2.96
C GLY A 227 -3.16 16.35 3.35
N LEU A 228 -3.40 16.77 4.57
CA LEU A 228 -2.78 17.94 5.21
C LEU A 228 -2.13 17.49 6.52
N GLU A 229 -0.88 17.88 6.74
CA GLU A 229 -0.13 17.64 7.97
C GLU A 229 0.37 18.99 8.51
N GLY A 230 0.00 19.31 9.75
CA GLY A 230 0.51 20.48 10.48
C GLY A 230 1.24 20.04 11.74
N GLY A 231 2.38 20.64 12.04
CA GLY A 231 3.16 20.31 13.22
C GLY A 231 3.88 21.51 13.79
N ALA A 232 4.15 21.46 15.10
CA ALA A 232 4.92 22.47 15.80
C ALA A 232 5.79 21.83 16.88
N VAL A 233 6.86 22.53 17.25
CA VAL A 233 7.78 22.09 18.31
C VAL A 233 7.72 23.09 19.47
N PHE A 234 7.42 22.60 20.66
CA PHE A 234 7.34 23.37 21.91
C PHE A 234 8.25 22.72 22.95
N TYR A 235 9.25 23.45 23.47
CA TYR A 235 10.15 22.96 24.52
C TYR A 235 10.75 21.56 24.24
N GLY A 236 11.11 21.28 22.98
CA GLY A 236 11.66 19.98 22.58
C GLY A 236 10.65 18.85 22.35
N LEU A 237 9.36 19.12 22.58
CA LEU A 237 8.25 18.24 22.24
C LEU A 237 7.66 18.63 20.89
N GLY A 238 7.69 17.73 19.92
CA GLY A 238 7.00 17.91 18.65
C GLY A 238 5.58 17.36 18.72
N VAL A 239 4.63 18.13 18.20
CA VAL A 239 3.22 17.69 18.05
C VAL A 239 2.81 17.87 16.60
N VAL A 240 2.15 16.86 16.04
CA VAL A 240 1.67 16.87 14.65
C VAL A 240 0.20 16.49 14.61
N ALA A 241 -0.58 17.21 13.83
CA ALA A 241 -1.96 16.86 13.49
C ALA A 241 -2.06 16.59 11.98
N ARG A 242 -2.97 15.69 11.61
CA ARG A 242 -3.23 15.30 10.21
C ARG A 242 -4.70 15.20 9.93
N ALA A 243 -5.05 15.52 8.70
CA ALA A 243 -6.36 15.25 8.13
C ALA A 243 -6.20 14.81 6.68
N GLY A 244 -7.05 13.91 6.22
CA GLY A 244 -7.03 13.45 4.84
C GLY A 244 -8.42 13.07 4.37
N SER A 245 -8.64 13.16 3.06
CA SER A 245 -9.89 12.77 2.43
C SER A 245 -9.67 12.26 1.02
N GLY A 246 -10.52 11.33 0.60
CA GLY A 246 -10.55 10.79 -0.74
C GLY A 246 -11.20 9.40 -0.79
N PRO A 247 -11.47 8.91 -2.01
CA PRO A 247 -12.02 7.57 -2.16
C PRO A 247 -10.97 6.49 -1.86
N GLN A 248 -11.41 5.40 -1.26
CA GLN A 248 -10.60 4.22 -0.99
C GLN A 248 -11.26 2.97 -1.59
N PRO A 249 -10.50 2.04 -2.20
CA PRO A 249 -11.07 0.79 -2.68
C PRO A 249 -11.52 -0.07 -1.48
N GLY A 250 -12.75 -0.52 -1.50
CA GLY A 250 -13.26 -1.52 -0.57
C GLY A 250 -12.94 -2.95 -1.04
N VAL A 251 -13.18 -3.93 -0.17
CA VAL A 251 -12.97 -5.37 -0.44
C VAL A 251 -13.73 -5.84 -1.68
N ALA A 252 -14.92 -5.28 -1.92
CA ALA A 252 -15.77 -5.61 -3.06
C ALA A 252 -15.41 -4.85 -4.36
N GLY A 253 -14.28 -4.10 -4.40
CA GLY A 253 -13.87 -3.32 -5.57
C GLY A 253 -14.65 -2.01 -5.77
N ASN A 254 -15.58 -1.66 -4.88
CA ASN A 254 -16.26 -0.37 -4.88
C ASN A 254 -15.38 0.71 -4.26
N LEU A 255 -15.64 1.99 -4.59
CA LEU A 255 -14.99 3.11 -3.92
C LEU A 255 -15.81 3.55 -2.70
N LEU A 256 -15.15 3.54 -1.54
CA LEU A 256 -15.68 4.05 -0.28
C LEU A 256 -15.16 5.47 -0.04
N SER A 257 -16.04 6.38 0.39
CA SER A 257 -15.58 7.70 0.88
C SER A 257 -14.83 7.50 2.18
N ASN A 258 -13.57 7.93 2.23
CA ASN A 258 -12.72 7.82 3.39
C ASN A 258 -12.29 9.22 3.86
N THR A 259 -12.57 9.52 5.13
CA THR A 259 -12.06 10.69 5.82
C THR A 259 -11.19 10.21 6.97
N THR A 260 -10.04 10.80 7.14
CA THR A 260 -9.05 10.38 8.12
C THR A 260 -8.58 11.56 8.95
N ILE A 261 -8.30 11.28 10.21
CA ILE A 261 -7.60 12.19 11.10
C ILE A 261 -6.45 11.44 11.77
N GLY A 262 -5.44 12.16 12.17
CA GLY A 262 -4.30 11.56 12.85
C GLY A 262 -3.49 12.57 13.62
N GLY A 263 -2.55 12.07 14.40
CA GLY A 263 -1.63 12.89 15.16
C GLY A 263 -0.35 12.14 15.52
N SER A 264 0.66 12.89 15.93
CA SER A 264 1.90 12.33 16.46
C SER A 264 2.47 13.17 17.58
N VAL A 265 3.17 12.51 18.46
CA VAL A 265 4.04 13.11 19.45
C VAL A 265 5.47 12.68 19.17
N LEU A 266 6.38 13.65 19.06
CA LEU A 266 7.79 13.44 18.79
C LEU A 266 8.58 13.72 20.08
N LEU A 267 9.35 12.73 20.52
CA LEU A 267 10.19 12.75 21.72
C LEU A 267 11.63 12.47 21.31
N GLY A 268 12.38 13.50 20.95
CA GLY A 268 13.72 13.34 20.42
C GLY A 268 13.77 12.48 19.16
N ARG A 269 14.29 11.26 19.26
CA ARG A 269 14.42 10.29 18.17
C ARG A 269 13.22 9.35 18.00
N ALA A 270 12.32 9.34 18.96
CA ALA A 270 11.12 8.52 18.95
C ALA A 270 9.90 9.35 18.55
N ARG A 271 8.98 8.70 17.86
CA ARG A 271 7.69 9.26 17.49
C ARG A 271 6.61 8.24 17.74
N ILE A 272 5.53 8.66 18.35
CA ILE A 272 4.30 7.88 18.52
C ILE A 272 3.25 8.45 17.58
N ASP A 273 2.61 7.59 16.83
CA ASP A 273 1.63 7.94 15.82
C ASP A 273 0.26 7.34 16.14
N TYR A 274 -0.79 8.10 15.84
CA TYR A 274 -2.17 7.64 15.85
C TYR A 274 -2.87 8.10 14.57
N ALA A 275 -3.75 7.25 14.03
CA ALA A 275 -4.67 7.61 12.97
C ALA A 275 -6.02 6.92 13.14
N TYR A 276 -7.07 7.65 12.78
CA TYR A 276 -8.43 7.14 12.62
C TYR A 276 -8.85 7.22 11.17
N GLN A 277 -9.38 6.14 10.64
CA GLN A 277 -9.94 6.06 9.29
C GLN A 277 -11.42 5.73 9.37
N HIS A 278 -12.26 6.64 8.86
CA HIS A 278 -13.66 6.35 8.64
C HIS A 278 -13.81 5.53 7.35
N ARG A 279 -14.42 4.35 7.44
CA ARG A 279 -14.58 3.40 6.31
C ARG A 279 -13.24 3.04 5.64
N SER A 280 -12.43 2.28 6.34
CA SER A 280 -11.19 1.71 5.81
C SER A 280 -11.45 0.74 4.63
N VAL A 281 -10.39 0.19 4.07
CA VAL A 281 -10.42 -0.86 3.02
C VAL A 281 -11.39 -2.02 3.38
N ILE A 282 -11.51 -2.38 4.64
CA ILE A 282 -12.43 -3.43 5.11
C ILE A 282 -13.87 -2.93 5.34
N GLY A 283 -14.17 -1.66 5.03
CA GLY A 283 -15.49 -1.07 5.16
C GLY A 283 -15.86 -0.60 6.56
N SER A 284 -15.07 -0.93 7.58
CA SER A 284 -15.27 -0.51 8.98
C SER A 284 -14.36 0.66 9.37
N ASN A 285 -14.68 1.29 10.50
CA ASN A 285 -13.82 2.29 11.10
C ASN A 285 -12.59 1.62 11.72
N VAL A 286 -11.41 2.22 11.54
CA VAL A 286 -10.15 1.64 12.01
C VAL A 286 -9.36 2.67 12.79
N HIS A 287 -8.87 2.26 13.96
CA HIS A 287 -7.89 2.97 14.75
C HIS A 287 -6.51 2.33 14.52
N LEU A 288 -5.54 3.13 14.12
CA LEU A 288 -4.16 2.69 13.93
C LEU A 288 -3.24 3.38 14.94
N PHE A 289 -2.40 2.59 15.55
CA PHE A 289 -1.36 3.04 16.47
C PHE A 289 -0.01 2.60 15.95
N GLY A 290 1.00 3.42 16.14
CA GLY A 290 2.34 3.06 15.69
C GLY A 290 3.42 3.87 16.35
N GLY A 291 4.65 3.49 16.02
CA GLY A 291 5.83 4.17 16.47
C GLY A 291 6.90 4.17 15.41
N ARG A 292 7.74 5.20 15.44
CA ARG A 292 8.94 5.33 14.60
C ARG A 292 10.12 5.71 15.49
N TRP A 293 11.25 5.12 15.18
CA TRP A 293 12.52 5.49 15.77
C TRP A 293 13.55 5.80 14.70
N THR A 294 14.25 6.93 14.84
CA THR A 294 15.26 7.41 13.89
C THR A 294 16.45 7.91 14.72
N PRO A 295 17.58 7.18 14.78
CA PRO A 295 18.77 7.53 15.56
C PRO A 295 19.51 8.77 15.07
#